data_302191c97de3c3b688446f2209043358
#
_entry.id   302191c97de3c3b688446f2209043358
#
_cell.length_a   1.000
_cell.length_b   1.000
_cell.length_c   1.000
_cell.angle_alpha   90.00
_cell.angle_beta   90.00
_cell.angle_gamma   90.00
#
_symmetry.space_group_name_H-M   'P 1'
#
loop_
_entity.id
_entity.type
_entity.pdbx_description
1 polymer ?
#
loop_
_entity_poly.entity_id
_entity_poly.type
_entity_poly.pdbx_seq_one_letter_code
_entity_poly.pdbx_strand_id
1 'polypeptide(L)'
;MGRHRGSGHFLLYAFDLLEVIYREAWEHALPGKAEQPTLRETYTSREELEVALPGLIVGRNLFGVDIDPRAAQIAGLSLWLRAQRCWNEADVAPSDRPQVRRTGIVVAEPMPGDQELIDEFADQLDPPLLGSLFRQIASSLNLAGEMGVLLRAETELAGTISAARDQFVVESTRPRRLPGFADAVPGKLDLSGIDDEAFFVEASDRVLQALHDYSVRAAGSGGARRRLFADDAAHGFAFLEILRHRYDVILMNPPFGSGSILAKRVFEKAYPMTKNDVYAAFVERGIEMLVERGTLGALTSRTGFFLSSFQAFREEVLLDRAPPLIFADLGQGVLDDAMVEVAAYVLERSK
;
A
#
# COMPACT_ATOMS: atom_id res chain seq x y z
N MET A 1 -26.04 6.74 0.48
CA MET A 1 -24.67 6.19 0.52
C MET A 1 -24.61 5.07 -0.51
N GLY A 2 -24.19 5.36 -1.73
CA GLY A 2 -23.99 4.38 -2.78
C GLY A 2 -22.80 3.47 -2.42
N ARG A 3 -23.07 2.21 -2.21
CA ARG A 3 -22.01 1.19 -2.01
C ARG A 3 -21.38 0.92 -3.37
N HIS A 4 -20.30 1.60 -3.69
CA HIS A 4 -19.45 1.15 -4.77
C HIS A 4 -18.91 -0.24 -4.40
N ARG A 5 -19.43 -1.27 -5.07
CA ARG A 5 -18.90 -2.63 -4.95
C ARG A 5 -17.59 -2.67 -5.72
N GLY A 6 -16.48 -2.44 -5.04
CA GLY A 6 -15.14 -2.73 -5.54
C GLY A 6 -15.02 -4.22 -5.79
N SER A 7 -15.32 -4.67 -7.01
CA SER A 7 -15.33 -6.09 -7.38
C SER A 7 -13.97 -6.61 -7.84
N GLY A 8 -12.90 -5.79 -7.71
CA GLY A 8 -11.56 -6.17 -8.12
C GLY A 8 -11.36 -6.29 -9.64
N HIS A 9 -12.29 -5.84 -10.48
CA HIS A 9 -12.19 -5.97 -11.94
C HIS A 9 -10.91 -5.35 -12.51
N PHE A 10 -10.48 -4.17 -12.02
CA PHE A 10 -9.22 -3.58 -12.44
C PHE A 10 -8.03 -4.50 -12.13
N LEU A 11 -8.03 -5.14 -10.97
CA LEU A 11 -6.96 -6.04 -10.54
C LEU A 11 -6.91 -7.32 -11.38
N LEU A 12 -8.07 -7.88 -11.73
CA LEU A 12 -8.14 -9.07 -12.58
C LEU A 12 -7.63 -8.77 -13.98
N TYR A 13 -8.06 -7.64 -14.56
CA TYR A 13 -7.57 -7.22 -15.88
C TYR A 13 -6.07 -6.90 -15.85
N ALA A 14 -5.60 -6.24 -14.79
CA ALA A 14 -4.17 -5.98 -14.61
C ALA A 14 -3.36 -7.27 -14.45
N PHE A 15 -3.92 -8.31 -13.79
CA PHE A 15 -3.28 -9.63 -13.73
C PHE A 15 -3.06 -10.20 -15.13
N ASP A 16 -4.10 -10.19 -15.99
CA ASP A 16 -4.01 -10.71 -17.35
C ASP A 16 -2.97 -9.96 -18.20
N LEU A 17 -2.90 -8.63 -18.06
CA LEU A 17 -1.89 -7.82 -18.73
C LEU A 17 -0.47 -8.12 -18.23
N LEU A 18 -0.28 -8.23 -16.92
CA LEU A 18 1.02 -8.54 -16.34
C LEU A 18 1.50 -9.94 -16.76
N GLU A 19 0.60 -10.90 -16.84
CA GLU A 19 0.91 -12.25 -17.36
C GLU A 19 1.51 -12.18 -18.78
N VAL A 20 0.90 -11.39 -19.68
CA VAL A 20 1.42 -11.17 -21.02
C VAL A 20 2.78 -10.46 -20.98
N ILE A 21 2.91 -9.39 -20.18
CA ILE A 21 4.14 -8.60 -20.06
C ILE A 21 5.33 -9.49 -19.61
N TYR A 22 5.11 -10.34 -18.59
CA TYR A 22 6.16 -11.25 -18.11
C TYR A 22 6.59 -12.25 -19.18
N ARG A 23 5.62 -12.84 -19.92
CA ARG A 23 5.92 -13.78 -21.00
C ARG A 23 6.66 -13.12 -22.15
N GLU A 24 6.25 -11.93 -22.58
CA GLU A 24 6.96 -11.16 -23.62
C GLU A 24 8.36 -10.73 -23.13
N ALA A 25 8.51 -10.30 -21.89
CA ALA A 25 9.81 -9.96 -21.34
C ALA A 25 10.77 -11.16 -21.31
N TRP A 26 10.26 -12.36 -21.06
CA TRP A 26 11.03 -13.59 -21.17
C TRP A 26 11.42 -13.90 -22.62
N GLU A 27 10.47 -13.86 -23.55
CA GLU A 27 10.69 -14.21 -24.96
C GLU A 27 11.69 -13.26 -25.64
N HIS A 28 11.59 -11.97 -25.37
CA HIS A 28 12.44 -10.95 -25.98
C HIS A 28 13.68 -10.61 -25.15
N ALA A 29 13.92 -11.27 -24.03
CA ALA A 29 15.01 -10.96 -23.09
C ALA A 29 15.08 -9.47 -22.75
N LEU A 30 13.91 -8.87 -22.51
CA LEU A 30 13.82 -7.44 -22.20
C LEU A 30 14.53 -7.13 -20.90
N PRO A 31 15.33 -6.06 -20.84
CA PRO A 31 15.96 -5.64 -19.60
C PRO A 31 14.90 -5.20 -18.59
N GLY A 32 15.14 -5.50 -17.30
CA GLY A 32 14.41 -4.90 -16.21
C GLY A 32 14.68 -3.40 -16.08
N LYS A 33 14.13 -2.76 -15.06
CA LYS A 33 14.57 -1.42 -14.64
C LYS A 33 16.08 -1.45 -14.36
N ALA A 34 16.74 -0.29 -14.55
CA ALA A 34 18.19 -0.16 -14.36
C ALA A 34 18.67 -0.92 -13.10
N GLU A 35 19.73 -1.72 -13.27
CA GLU A 35 20.35 -2.57 -12.22
C GLU A 35 19.57 -3.83 -11.80
N GLN A 36 18.41 -4.13 -12.38
CA GLN A 36 17.71 -5.38 -12.11
C GLN A 36 18.06 -6.45 -13.16
N PRO A 37 18.29 -7.70 -12.74
CA PRO A 37 18.55 -8.79 -13.69
C PRO A 37 17.34 -9.02 -14.58
N THR A 38 17.58 -9.46 -15.80
CA THR A 38 16.52 -9.92 -16.71
C THR A 38 15.82 -11.16 -16.12
N LEU A 39 14.63 -11.47 -16.63
CA LEU A 39 13.95 -12.71 -16.23
C LEU A 39 14.78 -13.96 -16.57
N ARG A 40 15.53 -13.94 -17.68
CA ARG A 40 16.40 -15.05 -18.08
C ARG A 40 17.66 -15.20 -17.23
N GLU A 41 18.08 -14.15 -16.56
CA GLU A 41 19.16 -14.19 -15.57
C GLU A 41 18.65 -14.65 -14.20
N THR A 42 17.36 -14.44 -13.92
CA THR A 42 16.72 -14.77 -12.64
C THR A 42 16.20 -16.21 -12.61
N TYR A 43 15.63 -16.69 -13.71
CA TYR A 43 15.04 -18.02 -13.83
C TYR A 43 15.81 -18.88 -14.85
N THR A 44 16.05 -20.14 -14.50
CA THR A 44 16.85 -21.04 -15.33
C THR A 44 16.10 -21.59 -16.54
N SER A 45 14.76 -21.63 -16.47
CA SER A 45 13.90 -22.10 -17.54
C SER A 45 12.56 -21.35 -17.57
N ARG A 46 11.83 -21.50 -18.67
CA ARG A 46 10.48 -20.95 -18.81
C ARG A 46 9.51 -21.60 -17.81
N GLU A 47 9.67 -22.91 -17.59
CA GLU A 47 8.84 -23.66 -16.66
C GLU A 47 9.01 -23.13 -15.23
N GLU A 48 10.22 -22.78 -14.82
CA GLU A 48 10.49 -22.17 -13.53
C GLU A 48 9.82 -20.78 -13.41
N LEU A 49 9.86 -19.97 -14.45
CA LEU A 49 9.13 -18.71 -14.51
C LEU A 49 7.61 -18.93 -14.40
N GLU A 50 7.03 -19.87 -15.17
CA GLU A 50 5.58 -20.13 -15.13
C GLU A 50 5.10 -20.60 -13.74
N VAL A 51 5.93 -21.32 -13.00
CA VAL A 51 5.67 -21.66 -11.60
C VAL A 51 5.67 -20.43 -10.71
N ALA A 52 6.63 -19.54 -10.89
CA ALA A 52 6.77 -18.31 -10.05
C ALA A 52 5.76 -17.20 -10.41
N LEU A 53 5.38 -17.12 -11.68
CA LEU A 53 4.67 -15.97 -12.28
C LEU A 53 3.40 -15.53 -11.54
N PRO A 54 2.43 -16.41 -11.21
CA PRO A 54 1.23 -15.96 -10.51
C PRO A 54 1.53 -15.40 -9.12
N GLY A 55 2.51 -15.98 -8.42
CA GLY A 55 2.98 -15.49 -7.12
C GLY A 55 3.64 -14.12 -7.20
N LEU A 56 4.42 -13.85 -8.26
CA LEU A 56 5.02 -12.53 -8.52
C LEU A 56 3.94 -11.48 -8.77
N ILE A 57 2.97 -11.78 -9.62
CA ILE A 57 1.89 -10.84 -9.96
C ILE A 57 1.09 -10.49 -8.71
N VAL A 58 0.59 -11.48 -7.96
CA VAL A 58 -0.29 -11.25 -6.81
C VAL A 58 0.46 -10.68 -5.61
N GLY A 59 1.70 -11.09 -5.40
CA GLY A 59 2.46 -10.73 -4.20
C GLY A 59 3.35 -9.51 -4.34
N ARG A 60 3.69 -9.09 -5.57
CA ARG A 60 4.67 -8.01 -5.80
C ARG A 60 4.22 -6.90 -6.74
N ASN A 61 3.26 -7.18 -7.63
CA ASN A 61 2.86 -6.20 -8.65
C ASN A 61 1.49 -5.60 -8.40
N LEU A 62 0.56 -6.35 -7.80
CA LEU A 62 -0.80 -5.90 -7.60
C LEU A 62 -1.06 -5.48 -6.16
N PHE A 63 -1.42 -4.22 -6.01
CA PHE A 63 -1.81 -3.63 -4.74
C PHE A 63 -3.22 -3.06 -4.83
N GLY A 64 -3.97 -3.13 -3.75
CA GLY A 64 -5.31 -2.58 -3.70
C GLY A 64 -5.70 -2.18 -2.29
N VAL A 65 -6.44 -1.08 -2.18
CA VAL A 65 -6.96 -0.59 -0.90
C VAL A 65 -8.46 -0.37 -1.03
N ASP A 66 -9.21 -0.87 -0.08
CA ASP A 66 -10.63 -0.57 0.08
C ASP A 66 -10.94 -0.28 1.56
N ILE A 67 -11.97 0.51 1.82
CA ILE A 67 -12.50 0.74 3.18
C ILE A 67 -13.56 -0.32 3.56
N ASP A 68 -14.09 -1.08 2.60
CA ASP A 68 -15.01 -2.20 2.86
C ASP A 68 -14.22 -3.52 2.92
N PRO A 69 -14.11 -4.16 4.09
CA PRO A 69 -13.37 -5.40 4.25
C PRO A 69 -13.92 -6.54 3.36
N ARG A 70 -15.21 -6.51 3.04
CA ARG A 70 -15.82 -7.51 2.13
C ARG A 70 -15.35 -7.32 0.70
N ALA A 71 -15.21 -6.07 0.24
CA ALA A 71 -14.67 -5.78 -1.08
C ALA A 71 -13.21 -6.25 -1.20
N ALA A 72 -12.38 -5.97 -0.19
CA ALA A 72 -11.01 -6.43 -0.14
C ALA A 72 -10.90 -7.98 -0.12
N GLN A 73 -11.74 -8.66 0.67
CA GLN A 73 -11.80 -10.12 0.71
C GLN A 73 -12.19 -10.74 -0.64
N ILE A 74 -13.22 -10.17 -1.30
CA ILE A 74 -13.65 -10.63 -2.64
C ILE A 74 -12.53 -10.41 -3.66
N ALA A 75 -11.86 -9.25 -3.65
CA ALA A 75 -10.75 -8.96 -4.53
C ALA A 75 -9.58 -9.94 -4.31
N GLY A 76 -9.19 -10.16 -3.06
CA GLY A 76 -8.13 -11.11 -2.70
C GLY A 76 -8.45 -12.55 -3.14
N LEU A 77 -9.68 -13.03 -2.90
CA LEU A 77 -10.13 -14.34 -3.35
C LEU A 77 -10.15 -14.44 -4.89
N SER A 78 -10.61 -13.41 -5.57
CA SER A 78 -10.67 -13.37 -7.03
C SER A 78 -9.26 -13.45 -7.66
N LEU A 79 -8.29 -12.71 -7.10
CA LEU A 79 -6.89 -12.78 -7.52
C LEU A 79 -6.29 -14.15 -7.24
N TRP A 80 -6.58 -14.76 -6.09
CA TRP A 80 -6.12 -16.11 -5.78
C TRP A 80 -6.68 -17.14 -6.77
N LEU A 81 -7.98 -17.06 -7.09
CA LEU A 81 -8.60 -17.92 -8.11
C LEU A 81 -7.98 -17.72 -9.50
N ARG A 82 -7.66 -16.46 -9.84
CA ARG A 82 -6.99 -16.15 -11.13
C ARG A 82 -5.58 -16.75 -11.18
N ALA A 83 -4.83 -16.66 -10.07
CA ALA A 83 -3.52 -17.31 -9.94
C ALA A 83 -3.62 -18.83 -10.08
N GLN A 84 -4.61 -19.48 -9.43
CA GLN A 84 -4.85 -20.91 -9.56
C GLN A 84 -5.17 -21.31 -11.01
N ARG A 85 -5.94 -20.50 -11.72
CA ARG A 85 -6.24 -20.71 -13.13
C ARG A 85 -4.99 -20.61 -13.99
N CYS A 86 -4.15 -19.61 -13.79
CA CYS A 86 -2.88 -19.42 -14.50
C CYS A 86 -1.96 -20.65 -14.33
N TRP A 87 -1.80 -21.17 -13.09
CA TRP A 87 -1.05 -22.41 -12.86
C TRP A 87 -1.66 -23.63 -13.56
N ASN A 88 -3.00 -23.76 -13.60
CA ASN A 88 -3.66 -24.84 -14.32
C ASN A 88 -3.41 -24.74 -15.83
N GLU A 89 -3.46 -23.54 -16.41
CA GLU A 89 -3.20 -23.29 -17.84
C GLU A 89 -1.73 -23.58 -18.23
N ALA A 90 -0.80 -23.47 -17.25
CA ALA A 90 0.61 -23.81 -17.40
C ALA A 90 0.95 -25.26 -16.96
N ASP A 91 -0.04 -26.12 -16.72
CA ASP A 91 0.11 -27.51 -16.27
C ASP A 91 0.96 -27.69 -14.99
N VAL A 92 1.00 -26.67 -14.10
CA VAL A 92 1.71 -26.74 -12.82
C VAL A 92 0.91 -27.54 -11.80
N ALA A 93 1.47 -28.66 -11.33
CA ALA A 93 0.83 -29.51 -10.35
C ALA A 93 0.58 -28.77 -9.02
N PRO A 94 -0.52 -29.05 -8.30
CA PRO A 94 -0.83 -28.37 -7.03
C PRO A 94 0.25 -28.47 -5.96
N SER A 95 1.03 -29.56 -5.95
CA SER A 95 2.17 -29.76 -5.05
C SER A 95 3.34 -28.83 -5.30
N ASP A 96 3.47 -28.33 -6.52
CA ASP A 96 4.62 -27.54 -6.99
C ASP A 96 4.33 -26.02 -6.98
N ARG A 97 3.07 -25.66 -6.64
CA ARG A 97 2.65 -24.25 -6.56
C ARG A 97 3.22 -23.57 -5.33
N PRO A 98 3.90 -22.43 -5.49
CA PRO A 98 4.38 -21.64 -4.37
C PRO A 98 3.21 -21.16 -3.49
N GLN A 99 3.44 -21.14 -2.18
CA GLN A 99 2.47 -20.51 -1.28
C GLN A 99 2.48 -18.99 -1.46
N VAL A 100 1.34 -18.43 -1.86
CA VAL A 100 1.11 -16.99 -1.81
C VAL A 100 0.72 -16.65 -0.37
N ARG A 101 1.70 -16.23 0.43
CA ARG A 101 1.49 -15.96 1.87
C ARG A 101 0.72 -14.67 2.11
N ARG A 102 0.84 -13.69 1.22
CA ARG A 102 0.25 -12.36 1.36
C ARG A 102 -0.09 -11.80 -0.01
N THR A 103 -1.25 -11.20 -0.13
CA THR A 103 -1.62 -10.38 -1.29
C THR A 103 -1.41 -8.92 -0.95
N GLY A 104 -1.16 -8.08 -1.95
CA GLY A 104 -1.09 -6.62 -1.77
C GLY A 104 -2.47 -5.96 -1.55
N ILE A 105 -3.52 -6.73 -1.23
CA ILE A 105 -4.87 -6.19 -1.01
C ILE A 105 -5.07 -5.94 0.48
N VAL A 106 -5.35 -4.69 0.83
CA VAL A 106 -5.42 -4.21 2.21
C VAL A 106 -6.72 -3.46 2.45
N VAL A 107 -7.25 -3.62 3.66
CA VAL A 107 -8.36 -2.81 4.17
C VAL A 107 -7.80 -1.59 4.88
N ALA A 108 -8.34 -0.41 4.55
CA ALA A 108 -8.01 0.81 5.30
C ALA A 108 -8.88 0.83 6.58
N GLU A 109 -8.33 0.30 7.65
CA GLU A 109 -8.96 0.27 8.98
C GLU A 109 -8.14 1.11 9.96
N PRO A 110 -8.81 1.75 10.95
CA PRO A 110 -8.09 2.41 12.03
C PRO A 110 -7.32 1.36 12.84
N MET A 111 -6.18 1.75 13.38
CA MET A 111 -5.50 0.95 14.39
C MET A 111 -6.41 0.74 15.61
N PRO A 112 -6.23 -0.36 16.36
CA PRO A 112 -7.03 -0.60 17.57
C PRO A 112 -7.00 0.61 18.51
N GLY A 113 -8.19 1.10 18.92
CA GLY A 113 -8.32 2.25 19.82
C GLY A 113 -8.11 1.93 21.30
N ASP A 114 -7.69 0.72 21.62
CA ASP A 114 -7.47 0.23 22.98
C ASP A 114 -6.11 0.67 23.51
N GLN A 115 -6.08 1.84 24.17
CA GLN A 115 -4.84 2.43 24.65
C GLN A 115 -4.08 1.53 25.62
N GLU A 116 -4.79 0.76 26.45
CA GLU A 116 -4.17 -0.18 27.41
C GLU A 116 -3.38 -1.27 26.67
N LEU A 117 -3.95 -1.84 25.60
CA LEU A 117 -3.26 -2.86 24.79
C LEU A 117 -2.15 -2.25 23.92
N ILE A 118 -2.34 -1.04 23.42
CA ILE A 118 -1.28 -0.30 22.70
C ILE A 118 -0.06 -0.14 23.61
N ASP A 119 -0.27 0.32 24.85
CA ASP A 119 0.83 0.54 25.79
C ASP A 119 1.42 -0.78 26.29
N GLU A 120 0.58 -1.78 26.63
CA GLU A 120 1.04 -3.11 27.02
C GLU A 120 1.95 -3.75 25.94
N PHE A 121 1.54 -3.67 24.67
CA PHE A 121 2.31 -4.23 23.58
C PHE A 121 3.57 -3.42 23.28
N ALA A 122 3.46 -2.10 23.19
CA ALA A 122 4.58 -1.22 22.89
C ALA A 122 5.71 -1.32 23.93
N ASP A 123 5.37 -1.54 25.22
CA ASP A 123 6.36 -1.71 26.28
C ASP A 123 7.11 -3.05 26.22
N GLN A 124 6.59 -4.03 25.46
CA GLN A 124 7.26 -5.32 25.21
C GLN A 124 8.21 -5.32 24.02
N LEU A 125 8.18 -4.26 23.19
CA LEU A 125 9.02 -4.17 21.98
C LEU A 125 10.48 -3.86 22.34
N ASP A 126 11.39 -4.61 21.72
CA ASP A 126 12.83 -4.40 21.84
C ASP A 126 13.46 -4.13 20.45
N PRO A 127 14.19 -3.04 20.27
CA PRO A 127 14.48 -1.98 21.25
C PRO A 127 13.25 -1.09 21.58
N PRO A 128 13.25 -0.37 22.73
CA PRO A 128 12.13 0.48 23.18
C PRO A 128 11.69 1.55 22.17
N LEU A 129 12.58 1.94 21.29
CA LEU A 129 12.35 2.80 20.15
C LEU A 129 11.19 2.29 19.26
N LEU A 130 11.06 0.97 19.04
CA LEU A 130 9.98 0.37 18.27
C LEU A 130 8.62 0.57 18.97
N GLY A 131 8.59 0.56 20.30
CA GLY A 131 7.39 0.87 21.07
C GLY A 131 6.92 2.31 20.88
N SER A 132 7.84 3.27 20.85
CA SER A 132 7.54 4.67 20.58
C SER A 132 7.01 4.86 19.14
N LEU A 133 7.65 4.23 18.16
CA LEU A 133 7.21 4.23 16.77
C LEU A 133 5.82 3.61 16.62
N PHE A 134 5.57 2.46 17.26
CA PHE A 134 4.27 1.79 17.24
C PHE A 134 3.14 2.70 17.75
N ARG A 135 3.33 3.38 18.90
CA ARG A 135 2.33 4.32 19.45
C ARG A 135 2.02 5.47 18.48
N GLN A 136 3.03 5.99 17.82
CA GLN A 136 2.83 7.09 16.86
C GLN A 136 2.10 6.61 15.60
N ILE A 137 2.44 5.43 15.07
CA ILE A 137 1.72 4.82 13.95
C ILE A 137 0.25 4.61 14.34
N ALA A 138 -0.02 4.04 15.53
CA ALA A 138 -1.38 3.83 16.02
C ALA A 138 -2.18 5.14 16.06
N SER A 139 -1.58 6.21 16.54
CA SER A 139 -2.21 7.54 16.57
C SER A 139 -2.49 8.11 15.18
N SER A 140 -1.53 8.00 14.25
CA SER A 140 -1.64 8.56 12.89
C SER A 140 -2.68 7.84 12.03
N LEU A 141 -2.99 6.57 12.33
CA LEU A 141 -3.96 5.76 11.58
C LEU A 141 -5.40 5.83 12.12
N ASN A 142 -5.68 6.64 13.13
CA ASN A 142 -7.03 6.72 13.73
C ASN A 142 -8.15 7.05 12.74
N LEU A 143 -7.86 7.81 11.68
CA LEU A 143 -8.84 8.18 10.65
C LEU A 143 -8.76 7.31 9.38
N ALA A 144 -8.02 6.21 9.41
CA ALA A 144 -7.83 5.35 8.23
C ALA A 144 -9.15 4.81 7.67
N GLY A 145 -10.07 4.38 8.54
CA GLY A 145 -11.39 3.88 8.13
C GLY A 145 -12.33 4.92 7.49
N GLU A 146 -12.03 6.23 7.69
CA GLU A 146 -12.84 7.31 7.11
C GLU A 146 -12.19 7.94 5.87
N MET A 147 -10.87 8.07 5.87
CA MET A 147 -10.10 8.73 4.82
C MET A 147 -9.46 7.75 3.83
N GLY A 148 -9.29 6.49 4.21
CA GLY A 148 -8.59 5.53 3.36
C GLY A 148 -7.24 6.07 2.91
N VAL A 149 -6.92 5.91 1.64
CA VAL A 149 -5.66 6.40 1.03
C VAL A 149 -5.49 7.92 1.05
N LEU A 150 -6.56 8.68 1.32
CA LEU A 150 -6.48 10.13 1.48
C LEU A 150 -5.81 10.55 2.81
N LEU A 151 -5.64 9.62 3.74
CA LEU A 151 -4.84 9.85 4.94
C LEU A 151 -3.36 9.87 4.55
N ARG A 152 -2.67 10.98 4.86
CA ARG A 152 -1.24 11.17 4.60
C ARG A 152 -0.39 10.75 5.81
N ALA A 153 -0.70 9.61 6.41
CA ALA A 153 -0.03 9.12 7.61
C ALA A 153 1.48 8.96 7.41
N GLU A 154 1.92 8.50 6.24
CA GLU A 154 3.33 8.36 5.91
C GLU A 154 4.09 9.70 5.92
N THR A 155 3.43 10.79 5.53
CA THR A 155 4.02 12.14 5.57
C THR A 155 4.16 12.65 6.99
N GLU A 156 3.14 12.41 7.84
CA GLU A 156 3.19 12.77 9.25
C GLU A 156 4.26 11.97 10.01
N LEU A 157 4.44 10.71 9.65
CA LEU A 157 5.39 9.80 10.27
C LEU A 157 6.83 9.94 9.74
N ALA A 158 7.04 10.61 8.61
CA ALA A 158 8.37 10.69 7.98
C ALA A 158 9.46 11.17 8.94
N GLY A 159 9.24 12.27 9.65
CA GLY A 159 10.18 12.79 10.64
C GLY A 159 10.42 11.84 11.81
N THR A 160 9.39 11.11 12.25
CA THR A 160 9.48 10.10 13.31
C THR A 160 10.32 8.90 12.86
N ILE A 161 10.10 8.42 11.64
CA ILE A 161 10.83 7.28 11.07
C ILE A 161 12.30 7.64 10.92
N SER A 162 12.63 8.84 10.41
CA SER A 162 14.00 9.31 10.28
C SER A 162 14.69 9.42 11.65
N ALA A 163 14.03 9.99 12.66
CA ALA A 163 14.57 10.09 14.02
C ALA A 163 14.78 8.70 14.65
N ALA A 164 13.85 7.78 14.43
CA ALA A 164 13.95 6.42 14.91
C ALA A 164 15.09 5.65 14.22
N ARG A 165 15.27 5.83 12.90
CA ARG A 165 16.42 5.28 12.17
C ARG A 165 17.75 5.77 12.75
N ASP A 166 17.89 7.06 12.95
CA ASP A 166 19.12 7.66 13.48
C ASP A 166 19.45 7.13 14.88
N GLN A 167 18.44 7.00 15.74
CA GLN A 167 18.60 6.38 17.05
C GLN A 167 18.98 4.89 16.95
N PHE A 168 18.36 4.15 16.05
CA PHE A 168 18.65 2.73 15.82
C PHE A 168 20.10 2.52 15.36
N VAL A 169 20.59 3.34 14.44
CA VAL A 169 21.99 3.32 13.98
C VAL A 169 22.94 3.59 15.15
N VAL A 170 22.67 4.61 15.97
CA VAL A 170 23.49 4.94 17.15
C VAL A 170 23.50 3.80 18.16
N GLU A 171 22.36 3.18 18.46
CA GLU A 171 22.27 2.07 19.42
C GLU A 171 22.97 0.81 18.90
N SER A 172 22.87 0.52 17.61
CA SER A 172 23.48 -0.66 16.97
C SER A 172 25.01 -0.53 16.84
N THR A 173 25.52 0.69 16.81
CA THR A 173 26.96 0.97 16.75
C THR A 173 27.62 1.05 18.14
N ARG A 174 26.84 1.11 19.23
CA ARG A 174 27.37 1.12 20.59
C ARG A 174 28.04 -0.21 20.92
N PRO A 175 29.30 -0.20 21.47
CA PRO A 175 29.97 -1.42 21.90
C PRO A 175 29.16 -2.12 23.00
N ARG A 176 28.71 -3.34 22.76
CA ARG A 176 28.05 -4.16 23.78
C ARG A 176 29.09 -4.70 24.75
N ARG A 177 29.05 -4.29 26.02
CA ARG A 177 29.79 -4.95 27.07
C ARG A 177 29.06 -6.24 27.48
N LEU A 178 29.65 -7.36 27.16
CA LEU A 178 29.14 -8.64 27.68
C LEU A 178 29.58 -8.79 29.15
N PRO A 179 28.69 -9.19 30.07
CA PRO A 179 29.05 -9.46 31.46
C PRO A 179 30.13 -10.52 31.51
N GLY A 180 31.32 -10.17 32.10
CA GLY A 180 32.43 -11.08 32.26
C GLY A 180 33.57 -10.95 31.25
N PHE A 181 33.46 -10.03 30.26
CA PHE A 181 34.59 -9.72 29.33
C PHE A 181 35.08 -8.30 29.52
N ALA A 182 36.39 -8.13 29.61
CA ALA A 182 37.02 -6.82 29.82
C ALA A 182 37.02 -5.92 28.59
N ASP A 183 36.95 -6.50 27.40
CA ASP A 183 36.95 -5.78 26.12
C ASP A 183 35.56 -5.80 25.45
N ALA A 184 35.11 -4.64 24.98
CA ALA A 184 33.90 -4.52 24.21
C ALA A 184 34.10 -5.16 22.82
N VAL A 185 33.27 -6.16 22.49
CA VAL A 185 33.23 -6.71 21.14
C VAL A 185 32.59 -5.66 20.24
N PRO A 186 33.24 -5.17 19.16
CA PRO A 186 32.63 -4.27 18.22
C PRO A 186 31.47 -5.01 17.53
N GLY A 187 30.24 -4.58 17.77
CA GLY A 187 29.09 -4.99 16.97
C GLY A 187 29.20 -4.33 15.60
N LYS A 188 29.95 -4.94 14.69
CA LYS A 188 30.01 -4.48 13.30
C LYS A 188 28.85 -5.04 12.51
N LEU A 189 27.68 -4.43 12.62
CA LEU A 189 26.83 -4.23 11.47
C LEU A 189 27.14 -2.82 10.97
N ASP A 190 27.68 -2.71 9.76
CA ASP A 190 27.81 -1.42 9.09
C ASP A 190 26.43 -0.99 8.62
N LEU A 191 25.73 -0.25 9.47
CA LEU A 191 24.39 0.29 9.23
C LEU A 191 24.45 1.74 8.68
N SER A 192 25.64 2.22 8.32
CA SER A 192 25.85 3.59 7.84
C SER A 192 25.14 3.91 6.51
N GLY A 193 24.58 2.90 5.84
CA GLY A 193 23.84 3.03 4.58
C GLY A 193 22.35 2.69 4.64
N ILE A 194 21.77 2.48 5.84
CA ILE A 194 20.34 2.22 5.95
C ILE A 194 19.57 3.53 5.73
N ASP A 195 18.77 3.59 4.66
CA ASP A 195 17.82 4.66 4.43
C ASP A 195 16.52 4.47 5.25
N ASP A 196 15.63 5.47 5.19
CA ASP A 196 14.34 5.44 5.92
C ASP A 196 13.45 4.28 5.48
N GLU A 197 13.54 3.85 4.23
CA GLU A 197 12.73 2.76 3.70
C GLU A 197 13.22 1.40 4.22
N ALA A 198 14.51 1.13 4.10
CA ALA A 198 15.10 -0.10 4.61
C ALA A 198 14.94 -0.23 6.14
N PHE A 199 15.08 0.88 6.88
CA PHE A 199 14.80 0.91 8.32
C PHE A 199 13.34 0.60 8.62
N PHE A 200 12.40 1.20 7.88
CA PHE A 200 10.97 0.98 8.10
C PHE A 200 10.57 -0.46 7.82
N VAL A 201 11.08 -1.08 6.77
CA VAL A 201 10.83 -2.50 6.45
C VAL A 201 11.33 -3.38 7.60
N GLU A 202 12.56 -3.21 8.07
CA GLU A 202 13.12 -3.98 9.18
C GLU A 202 12.33 -3.78 10.49
N ALA A 203 11.94 -2.52 10.79
CA ALA A 203 11.15 -2.19 11.97
C ALA A 203 9.75 -2.82 11.90
N SER A 204 9.10 -2.77 10.72
CA SER A 204 7.79 -3.35 10.47
C SER A 204 7.83 -4.87 10.63
N ASP A 205 8.83 -5.54 10.07
CA ASP A 205 8.99 -7.00 10.18
C ASP A 205 9.14 -7.43 11.64
N ARG A 206 9.92 -6.71 12.42
CA ARG A 206 10.09 -6.97 13.88
C ARG A 206 8.79 -6.77 14.65
N VAL A 207 8.07 -5.69 14.37
CA VAL A 207 6.77 -5.42 15.01
C VAL A 207 5.74 -6.48 14.62
N LEU A 208 5.64 -6.85 13.34
CA LEU A 208 4.74 -7.90 12.87
C LEU A 208 5.06 -9.26 13.47
N GLN A 209 6.34 -9.62 13.60
CA GLN A 209 6.74 -10.83 14.30
C GLN A 209 6.35 -10.79 15.77
N ALA A 210 6.58 -9.66 16.46
CA ALA A 210 6.19 -9.48 17.85
C ALA A 210 4.66 -9.53 18.04
N LEU A 211 3.85 -8.98 17.11
CA LEU A 211 2.39 -9.08 17.10
C LEU A 211 1.94 -10.54 16.94
N HIS A 212 2.58 -11.27 16.04
CA HIS A 212 2.30 -12.70 15.89
C HIS A 212 2.57 -13.47 17.19
N ASP A 213 3.73 -13.26 17.80
CA ASP A 213 4.11 -13.92 19.05
C ASP A 213 3.18 -13.51 20.21
N TYR A 214 2.76 -12.25 20.24
CA TYR A 214 1.78 -11.75 21.22
C TYR A 214 0.42 -12.42 21.05
N SER A 215 -0.06 -12.57 19.80
CA SER A 215 -1.29 -13.29 19.47
C SER A 215 -1.23 -14.76 19.87
N VAL A 216 -0.14 -15.46 19.57
CA VAL A 216 0.05 -16.88 19.92
C VAL A 216 0.11 -17.09 21.44
N ARG A 217 0.77 -16.19 22.17
CA ARG A 217 0.85 -16.24 23.64
C ARG A 217 -0.45 -15.86 24.35
N ALA A 218 -1.41 -15.29 23.62
CA ALA A 218 -2.69 -14.84 24.17
C ALA A 218 -3.59 -16.03 24.54
N ALA A 219 -3.34 -16.64 25.71
CA ALA A 219 -4.14 -17.71 26.28
C ALA A 219 -4.94 -17.20 27.51
N GLY A 220 -6.10 -17.80 27.80
CA GLY A 220 -6.92 -17.48 28.98
C GLY A 220 -7.94 -16.36 28.78
N SER A 221 -8.44 -15.81 29.91
CA SER A 221 -9.41 -14.69 29.89
C SER A 221 -8.76 -13.44 29.28
N GLY A 222 -9.37 -12.89 28.24
CA GLY A 222 -8.81 -11.77 27.49
C GLY A 222 -7.94 -12.15 26.27
N GLY A 223 -7.66 -13.44 26.05
CA GLY A 223 -6.88 -13.89 24.91
C GLY A 223 -7.51 -13.55 23.54
N ALA A 224 -8.84 -13.55 23.45
CA ALA A 224 -9.54 -13.12 22.23
C ALA A 224 -9.33 -11.63 21.94
N ARG A 225 -9.37 -10.75 22.97
CA ARG A 225 -9.13 -9.30 22.85
C ARG A 225 -7.70 -9.02 22.34
N ARG A 226 -6.70 -9.73 22.89
CA ARG A 226 -5.29 -9.59 22.46
C ARG A 226 -5.05 -10.10 21.04
N ARG A 227 -5.71 -11.18 20.63
CA ARG A 227 -5.62 -11.69 19.24
C ARG A 227 -6.22 -10.71 18.26
N LEU A 228 -7.44 -10.21 18.51
CA LEU A 228 -8.05 -9.18 17.67
C LEU A 228 -7.18 -7.93 17.57
N PHE A 229 -6.64 -7.45 18.70
CA PHE A 229 -5.70 -6.35 18.73
C PHE A 229 -4.49 -6.58 17.82
N ALA A 230 -3.87 -7.77 17.90
CA ALA A 230 -2.70 -8.10 17.09
C ALA A 230 -3.04 -8.17 15.60
N ASP A 231 -4.19 -8.74 15.23
CA ASP A 231 -4.65 -8.83 13.85
C ASP A 231 -4.96 -7.44 13.28
N ASP A 232 -5.70 -6.60 14.00
CA ASP A 232 -6.03 -5.24 13.58
C ASP A 232 -4.77 -4.37 13.47
N ALA A 233 -3.82 -4.49 14.42
CA ALA A 233 -2.55 -3.79 14.35
C ALA A 233 -1.72 -4.21 13.13
N ALA A 234 -1.69 -5.50 12.80
CA ALA A 234 -1.00 -5.99 11.61
C ALA A 234 -1.62 -5.45 10.30
N HIS A 235 -2.95 -5.30 10.24
CA HIS A 235 -3.62 -4.64 9.11
C HIS A 235 -3.24 -3.17 8.99
N GLY A 236 -3.12 -2.44 10.10
CA GLY A 236 -2.65 -1.05 10.10
C GLY A 236 -1.23 -0.89 9.54
N PHE A 237 -0.31 -1.79 9.90
CA PHE A 237 1.05 -1.80 9.32
C PHE A 237 1.04 -2.09 7.82
N ALA A 238 0.24 -3.07 7.38
CA ALA A 238 0.07 -3.36 5.95
C ALA A 238 -0.48 -2.17 5.17
N PHE A 239 -1.42 -1.43 5.76
CA PHE A 239 -1.96 -0.22 5.16
C PHE A 239 -0.91 0.90 5.07
N LEU A 240 -0.13 1.13 6.12
CA LEU A 240 0.96 2.11 6.11
C LEU A 240 2.04 1.78 5.07
N GLU A 241 2.38 0.50 4.90
CA GLU A 241 3.30 0.03 3.86
C GLU A 241 2.81 0.45 2.46
N ILE A 242 1.52 0.25 2.17
CA ILE A 242 0.90 0.68 0.90
C ILE A 242 0.96 2.21 0.72
N LEU A 243 0.71 2.99 1.77
CA LEU A 243 0.77 4.46 1.70
C LEU A 243 2.19 4.98 1.40
N ARG A 244 3.22 4.28 1.85
CA ARG A 244 4.63 4.63 1.63
C ARG A 244 5.15 4.21 0.26
N HIS A 245 4.56 3.17 -0.31
CA HIS A 245 5.00 2.64 -1.61
C HIS A 245 4.77 3.65 -2.74
N ARG A 246 5.61 3.58 -3.79
CA ARG A 246 5.46 4.34 -5.02
C ARG A 246 5.13 3.38 -6.17
N TYR A 247 4.20 3.79 -7.02
CA TYR A 247 3.60 2.93 -8.03
C TYR A 247 3.94 3.42 -9.44
N ASP A 248 4.16 2.50 -10.36
CA ASP A 248 4.31 2.79 -11.79
C ASP A 248 2.97 3.14 -12.42
N VAL A 249 1.91 2.46 -11.99
CA VAL A 249 0.55 2.64 -12.49
C VAL A 249 -0.44 2.66 -11.33
N ILE A 250 -1.34 3.63 -11.34
CA ILE A 250 -2.49 3.67 -10.41
C ILE A 250 -3.76 3.71 -11.25
N LEU A 251 -4.71 2.85 -10.91
CA LEU A 251 -6.05 2.81 -11.49
C LEU A 251 -7.08 3.10 -10.42
N MET A 252 -8.06 3.96 -10.72
CA MET A 252 -9.08 4.30 -9.74
C MET A 252 -10.45 4.62 -10.35
N ASN A 253 -11.47 4.28 -9.57
CA ASN A 253 -12.83 4.77 -9.72
C ASN A 253 -13.26 5.30 -8.34
N PRO A 254 -12.85 6.53 -7.99
CA PRO A 254 -13.07 7.07 -6.66
C PRO A 254 -14.54 7.40 -6.41
N PRO A 255 -14.98 7.43 -5.13
CA PRO A 255 -16.32 7.88 -4.79
C PRO A 255 -16.51 9.36 -5.14
N PHE A 256 -17.74 9.74 -5.44
CA PHE A 256 -18.16 11.11 -5.72
C PHE A 256 -18.78 11.76 -4.48
N GLY A 257 -18.69 13.09 -4.38
CA GLY A 257 -19.35 13.89 -3.36
C GLY A 257 -18.42 14.42 -2.28
N SER A 258 -19.00 14.88 -1.17
CA SER A 258 -18.27 15.43 -0.03
C SER A 258 -17.78 14.33 0.91
N GLY A 259 -16.58 14.51 1.47
CA GLY A 259 -16.00 13.60 2.45
C GLY A 259 -16.80 13.48 3.76
N SER A 260 -16.42 12.53 4.60
CA SER A 260 -17.00 12.33 5.93
C SER A 260 -16.97 13.62 6.76
N ILE A 261 -18.03 13.87 7.51
CA ILE A 261 -18.13 15.06 8.37
C ILE A 261 -17.05 15.03 9.48
N LEU A 262 -16.71 13.84 9.99
CA LEU A 262 -15.73 13.66 11.06
C LEU A 262 -14.31 13.99 10.59
N ALA A 263 -13.95 13.58 9.38
CA ALA A 263 -12.64 13.82 8.79
C ALA A 263 -12.54 15.19 8.05
N LYS A 264 -13.64 15.97 7.95
CA LYS A 264 -13.71 17.15 7.08
C LYS A 264 -12.58 18.15 7.28
N ARG A 265 -12.24 18.48 8.52
CA ARG A 265 -11.17 19.46 8.80
C ARG A 265 -9.79 18.96 8.38
N VAL A 266 -9.53 17.67 8.62
CA VAL A 266 -8.26 17.03 8.21
C VAL A 266 -8.19 16.98 6.70
N PHE A 267 -9.27 16.58 6.05
CA PHE A 267 -9.41 16.54 4.60
C PHE A 267 -9.17 17.88 3.93
N GLU A 268 -9.89 18.96 4.36
CA GLU A 268 -9.76 20.30 3.78
C GLU A 268 -8.35 20.89 3.97
N LYS A 269 -7.69 20.57 5.09
CA LYS A 269 -6.30 20.97 5.35
C LYS A 269 -5.31 20.22 4.47
N ALA A 270 -5.52 18.91 4.28
CA ALA A 270 -4.64 18.06 3.49
C ALA A 270 -4.77 18.31 1.97
N TYR A 271 -5.97 18.69 1.51
CA TYR A 271 -6.31 18.83 0.09
C TYR A 271 -6.94 20.19 -0.23
N PRO A 272 -6.25 21.31 -0.02
CA PRO A 272 -6.82 22.66 -0.19
C PRO A 272 -7.24 22.94 -1.65
N MET A 273 -6.56 22.38 -2.64
CA MET A 273 -6.82 22.58 -4.08
C MET A 273 -7.99 21.72 -4.59
N THR A 274 -8.25 20.58 -3.92
CA THR A 274 -9.21 19.56 -4.38
C THR A 274 -10.33 19.30 -3.37
N LYS A 275 -10.46 20.11 -2.34
CA LYS A 275 -11.43 19.98 -1.23
C LYS A 275 -12.91 20.02 -1.64
N ASN A 276 -13.21 20.44 -2.87
CA ASN A 276 -14.58 20.59 -3.36
C ASN A 276 -15.29 19.28 -3.65
N ASP A 277 -14.52 18.22 -3.97
CA ASP A 277 -15.04 16.87 -4.16
C ASP A 277 -13.98 15.82 -3.85
N VAL A 278 -14.41 14.72 -3.26
CA VAL A 278 -13.53 13.64 -2.81
C VAL A 278 -12.77 13.01 -3.97
N TYR A 279 -13.40 12.82 -5.14
CA TYR A 279 -12.70 12.22 -6.28
C TYR A 279 -11.49 13.04 -6.74
N ALA A 280 -11.57 14.38 -6.69
CA ALA A 280 -10.46 15.24 -7.09
C ALA A 280 -9.26 15.08 -6.13
N ALA A 281 -9.53 14.92 -4.82
CA ALA A 281 -8.50 14.61 -3.84
C ALA A 281 -7.89 13.21 -4.05
N PHE A 282 -8.69 12.22 -4.44
CA PHE A 282 -8.16 10.90 -4.83
C PHE A 282 -7.22 10.98 -6.02
N VAL A 283 -7.53 11.78 -7.02
CA VAL A 283 -6.64 12.01 -8.18
C VAL A 283 -5.35 12.70 -7.74
N GLU A 284 -5.45 13.80 -6.95
CA GLU A 284 -4.27 14.48 -6.39
C GLU A 284 -3.39 13.49 -5.61
N ARG A 285 -4.00 12.71 -4.73
CA ARG A 285 -3.31 11.70 -3.92
C ARG A 285 -2.67 10.61 -4.78
N GLY A 286 -3.38 10.10 -5.79
CA GLY A 286 -2.86 9.12 -6.71
C GLY A 286 -1.61 9.61 -7.43
N ILE A 287 -1.62 10.86 -7.92
CA ILE A 287 -0.44 11.48 -8.55
C ILE A 287 0.75 11.52 -7.58
N GLU A 288 0.52 11.88 -6.31
CA GLU A 288 1.58 11.89 -5.29
C GLU A 288 2.20 10.50 -5.03
N MET A 289 1.42 9.45 -5.16
CA MET A 289 1.86 8.07 -4.94
C MET A 289 2.55 7.44 -6.16
N LEU A 290 2.54 8.09 -7.33
CA LEU A 290 3.26 7.60 -8.50
C LEU A 290 4.78 7.81 -8.37
N VAL A 291 5.55 6.97 -9.07
CA VAL A 291 6.94 7.28 -9.42
C VAL A 291 6.99 8.41 -10.46
N GLU A 292 8.15 9.01 -10.72
CA GLU A 292 8.34 9.93 -11.85
C GLU A 292 7.97 9.24 -13.15
N ARG A 293 7.18 9.91 -14.00
CA ARG A 293 6.62 9.38 -15.26
C ARG A 293 5.69 8.18 -15.08
N GLY A 294 5.29 7.87 -13.84
CA GLY A 294 4.22 6.91 -13.56
C GLY A 294 2.88 7.44 -14.08
N THR A 295 1.96 6.54 -14.34
CA THR A 295 0.67 6.88 -14.97
C THR A 295 -0.51 6.61 -14.05
N LEU A 296 -1.51 7.48 -14.12
CA LEU A 296 -2.77 7.34 -13.39
C LEU A 296 -3.92 7.24 -14.38
N GLY A 297 -4.66 6.14 -14.34
CA GLY A 297 -5.92 5.96 -15.05
C GLY A 297 -7.11 6.18 -14.13
N ALA A 298 -8.03 7.08 -14.48
CA ALA A 298 -9.19 7.37 -13.65
C ALA A 298 -10.49 7.42 -14.42
N LEU A 299 -11.57 6.95 -13.75
CA LEU A 299 -12.96 7.17 -14.12
C LEU A 299 -13.57 8.11 -13.07
N THR A 300 -13.93 9.34 -13.46
CA THR A 300 -14.48 10.33 -12.52
C THR A 300 -15.65 11.09 -13.12
N SER A 301 -16.31 11.93 -12.30
CA SER A 301 -17.24 12.90 -12.84
C SER A 301 -16.52 13.90 -13.76
N ARG A 302 -17.08 14.18 -14.92
CA ARG A 302 -16.53 15.18 -15.85
C ARG A 302 -16.64 16.62 -15.33
N THR A 303 -17.42 16.88 -14.26
CA THR A 303 -17.64 18.22 -13.70
C THR A 303 -16.35 18.94 -13.33
N GLY A 304 -15.31 18.22 -12.91
CA GLY A 304 -13.98 18.77 -12.60
C GLY A 304 -13.30 19.49 -13.77
N PHE A 305 -13.65 19.14 -15.00
CA PHE A 305 -13.07 19.72 -16.20
C PHE A 305 -13.78 21.01 -16.64
N PHE A 306 -14.99 21.30 -16.14
CA PHE A 306 -15.82 22.40 -16.62
C PHE A 306 -16.20 23.43 -15.55
N LEU A 307 -16.41 23.02 -14.29
CA LEU A 307 -16.85 23.93 -13.24
C LEU A 307 -15.73 24.84 -12.77
N SER A 308 -16.05 26.13 -12.51
CA SER A 308 -15.09 27.12 -12.00
C SER A 308 -14.53 26.74 -10.63
N SER A 309 -15.32 26.07 -9.78
CA SER A 309 -14.88 25.62 -8.45
C SER A 309 -13.71 24.60 -8.50
N PHE A 310 -13.44 23.98 -9.65
CA PHE A 310 -12.33 23.06 -9.87
C PHE A 310 -11.14 23.69 -10.63
N GLN A 311 -11.07 25.02 -10.71
CA GLN A 311 -9.98 25.71 -11.40
C GLN A 311 -8.61 25.30 -10.86
N ALA A 312 -8.39 25.32 -9.54
CA ALA A 312 -7.13 24.92 -8.92
C ALA A 312 -6.79 23.45 -9.21
N PHE A 313 -7.78 22.55 -9.20
CA PHE A 313 -7.58 21.16 -9.60
C PHE A 313 -7.06 21.05 -11.03
N ARG A 314 -7.63 21.78 -11.98
CA ARG A 314 -7.17 21.74 -13.38
C ARG A 314 -5.78 22.34 -13.58
N GLU A 315 -5.55 23.54 -13.02
CA GLU A 315 -4.32 24.30 -13.26
C GLU A 315 -3.13 23.72 -12.50
N GLU A 316 -3.30 23.49 -11.19
CA GLU A 316 -2.19 23.12 -10.31
C GLU A 316 -1.98 21.59 -10.19
N VAL A 317 -3.06 20.80 -10.31
CA VAL A 317 -2.94 19.34 -10.20
C VAL A 317 -2.81 18.67 -11.56
N LEU A 318 -3.74 18.94 -12.50
CA LEU A 318 -3.73 18.25 -13.78
C LEU A 318 -2.68 18.81 -14.74
N LEU A 319 -2.65 20.12 -14.96
CA LEU A 319 -1.77 20.69 -15.99
C LEU A 319 -0.31 20.83 -15.53
N ASP A 320 -0.10 21.15 -14.26
CA ASP A 320 1.25 21.37 -13.71
C ASP A 320 1.91 20.06 -13.29
N ARG A 321 1.24 19.22 -12.47
CA ARG A 321 1.85 18.03 -11.88
C ARG A 321 1.70 16.77 -12.72
N ALA A 322 0.61 16.62 -13.47
CA ALA A 322 0.32 15.41 -14.22
C ALA A 322 -0.56 15.68 -15.45
N PRO A 323 0.00 16.22 -16.54
CA PRO A 323 -0.76 16.53 -17.75
C PRO A 323 -1.45 15.28 -18.32
N PRO A 324 -2.67 15.41 -18.84
CA PRO A 324 -3.40 14.32 -19.45
C PRO A 324 -2.75 13.85 -20.76
N LEU A 325 -2.48 12.54 -20.85
CA LEU A 325 -2.07 11.87 -22.07
C LEU A 325 -3.27 11.50 -22.95
N ILE A 326 -4.34 11.06 -22.30
CA ILE A 326 -5.59 10.63 -22.94
C ILE A 326 -6.76 11.20 -22.13
N PHE A 327 -7.77 11.66 -22.86
CA PHE A 327 -9.04 12.10 -22.27
C PHE A 327 -10.20 11.64 -23.16
N ALA A 328 -11.21 11.04 -22.52
CA ALA A 328 -12.45 10.63 -23.16
C ALA A 328 -13.66 11.08 -22.32
N ASP A 329 -14.52 11.89 -22.92
CA ASP A 329 -15.83 12.21 -22.34
C ASP A 329 -16.78 11.07 -22.69
N LEU A 330 -17.19 10.27 -21.70
CA LEU A 330 -18.04 9.10 -21.87
C LEU A 330 -19.52 9.42 -21.71
N GLY A 331 -19.85 10.60 -21.19
CA GLY A 331 -21.22 11.04 -20.97
C GLY A 331 -21.94 10.29 -19.85
N GLN A 332 -23.25 10.08 -20.05
CA GLN A 332 -24.14 9.43 -19.06
C GLN A 332 -24.23 7.92 -19.28
N GLY A 333 -24.64 7.19 -18.23
CA GLY A 333 -24.96 5.75 -18.32
C GLY A 333 -23.75 4.81 -18.33
N VAL A 334 -22.58 5.29 -17.96
CA VAL A 334 -21.35 4.48 -17.86
C VAL A 334 -21.28 3.73 -16.53
N LEU A 335 -21.81 4.33 -15.46
CA LEU A 335 -21.84 3.75 -14.12
C LEU A 335 -23.30 3.45 -13.75
N ASP A 336 -23.60 2.19 -13.41
CA ASP A 336 -24.97 1.70 -13.20
C ASP A 336 -25.74 2.44 -12.08
N ASP A 337 -25.03 2.89 -11.03
CA ASP A 337 -25.64 3.49 -9.84
C ASP A 337 -25.40 5.02 -9.70
N ALA A 338 -24.74 5.66 -10.67
CA ALA A 338 -24.39 7.07 -10.57
C ALA A 338 -25.04 7.89 -11.69
N MET A 339 -25.94 8.82 -11.33
CA MET A 339 -26.53 9.80 -12.25
C MET A 339 -25.55 10.94 -12.56
N VAL A 340 -24.29 10.61 -12.87
CA VAL A 340 -23.26 11.58 -13.22
C VAL A 340 -22.71 11.31 -14.61
N GLU A 341 -22.35 12.37 -15.30
CA GLU A 341 -21.62 12.27 -16.55
C GLU A 341 -20.15 11.96 -16.23
N VAL A 342 -19.60 10.96 -16.90
CA VAL A 342 -18.30 10.35 -16.59
C VAL A 342 -17.28 10.74 -17.65
N ALA A 343 -16.05 11.00 -17.18
CA ALA A 343 -14.87 11.09 -18.03
C ALA A 343 -13.86 10.00 -17.63
N ALA A 344 -13.21 9.40 -18.64
CA ALA A 344 -12.07 8.54 -18.48
C ALA A 344 -10.82 9.28 -18.94
N TYR A 345 -9.74 9.19 -18.19
CA TYR A 345 -8.49 9.85 -18.58
C TYR A 345 -7.26 9.12 -18.04
N VAL A 346 -6.14 9.35 -18.70
CA VAL A 346 -4.83 8.89 -18.27
C VAL A 346 -3.95 10.13 -18.10
N LEU A 347 -3.34 10.24 -16.91
CA LEU A 347 -2.39 11.29 -16.55
C LEU A 347 -1.00 10.68 -16.45
N GLU A 348 0.04 11.45 -16.75
CA GLU A 348 1.44 11.07 -16.48
C GLU A 348 2.05 12.07 -15.50
N ARG A 349 2.61 11.56 -14.39
CA ARG A 349 3.29 12.42 -13.43
C ARG A 349 4.50 13.10 -14.05
N SER A 350 4.53 14.42 -14.02
CA SER A 350 5.69 15.23 -14.39
C SER A 350 6.90 14.93 -13.51
N LYS A 351 8.09 15.31 -13.98
CA LYS A 351 9.34 15.12 -13.21
C LYS A 351 9.34 15.95 -11.92
#